data_7df9a5acec993a973f880ce5bc552d5c
#
_entry.id   7df9a5acec993a973f880ce5bc552d5c
#
_cell.length_a   1.000
_cell.length_b   1.000
_cell.length_c   1.000
_cell.angle_alpha   90.00
_cell.angle_beta   90.00
_cell.angle_gamma   90.00
#
_symmetry.space_group_name_H-M   'P 1'
#
loop_
_entity.id
_entity.type
_entity.pdbx_description
1 polymer ?
#
loop_
_entity_poly.entity_id
_entity_poly.type
_entity_poly.pdbx_seq_one_letter_code
_entity_poly.pdbx_strand_id
1 'polypeptide(L)'
;RKEMPTPLTMYRTELNGYRENVMKAWKAYQEALDALGDTQGTDYYKDGEQAAAATRDAAITAARSAAIEKLNMWTEHMQENASKIKTPAITEDGLRVVQALTMKAGLRELTRDDIADAAATIEDDPAAMDMLRDLASAKHITGVLGILHREAVTRQQATEAAAALTRWASNVISARRFYDSSVDRCQAYYNPNGYETLNVAAGRYDRSFSSDAEMLQRIAGDSREPLMTALNGTLCIQIRDDM
;
A
#
# COMPACT_ATOMS: atom_id res chain seq x y z
N ARG A 1 2.10 -22.94 14.41
CA ARG A 1 2.69 -22.24 13.24
C ARG A 1 2.56 -20.74 13.55
N LYS A 2 3.68 -20.01 13.70
CA LYS A 2 3.66 -18.54 13.71
C LYS A 2 3.12 -18.12 12.34
N GLU A 3 2.03 -17.39 12.31
CA GLU A 3 1.55 -16.77 11.07
C GLU A 3 2.63 -15.82 10.57
N MET A 4 3.04 -15.97 9.33
CA MET A 4 3.98 -15.01 8.71
C MET A 4 3.27 -13.66 8.58
N PRO A 5 3.92 -12.57 8.96
CA PRO A 5 3.32 -11.26 8.82
C PRO A 5 3.04 -10.94 7.35
N THR A 6 1.88 -10.37 7.08
CA THR A 6 1.53 -9.94 5.73
C THR A 6 2.37 -8.71 5.31
N PRO A 7 2.60 -8.50 4.00
CA PRO A 7 3.29 -7.31 3.51
C PRO A 7 2.71 -6.01 4.07
N LEU A 8 1.39 -5.88 4.08
CA LEU A 8 0.71 -4.72 4.63
C LEU A 8 1.04 -4.50 6.12
N THR A 9 1.01 -5.57 6.92
CA THR A 9 1.34 -5.49 8.35
C THR A 9 2.79 -5.07 8.58
N MET A 10 3.73 -5.58 7.78
CA MET A 10 5.14 -5.23 7.89
C MET A 10 5.38 -3.75 7.57
N TYR A 11 4.81 -3.26 6.46
CA TYR A 11 4.89 -1.85 6.08
C TYR A 11 4.27 -0.94 7.15
N ARG A 12 3.08 -1.31 7.65
CA ARG A 12 2.41 -0.57 8.74
C ARG A 12 3.27 -0.47 9.98
N THR A 13 3.87 -1.57 10.40
CA THR A 13 4.74 -1.62 11.58
C THR A 13 5.95 -0.69 11.40
N GLU A 14 6.61 -0.74 10.24
CA GLU A 14 7.77 0.11 9.99
C GLU A 14 7.39 1.60 9.89
N LEU A 15 6.29 1.92 9.22
CA LEU A 15 5.82 3.30 9.12
C LEU A 15 5.39 3.87 10.46
N ASN A 16 4.76 3.07 11.33
CA ASN A 16 4.43 3.48 12.68
C ASN A 16 5.70 3.68 13.53
N GLY A 17 6.68 2.78 13.42
CA GLY A 17 7.99 2.93 14.06
C GLY A 17 8.71 4.22 13.62
N TYR A 18 8.68 4.54 12.34
CA TYR A 18 9.21 5.80 11.82
C TYR A 18 8.49 7.02 12.44
N ARG A 19 7.16 7.03 12.45
CA ARG A 19 6.35 8.11 13.06
C ARG A 19 6.68 8.28 14.54
N GLU A 20 6.76 7.18 15.29
CA GLU A 20 7.15 7.19 16.72
C GLU A 20 8.55 7.77 16.93
N ASN A 21 9.51 7.45 16.07
CA ASN A 21 10.86 7.99 16.14
C ASN A 21 10.88 9.51 15.86
N VAL A 22 10.07 10.00 14.91
CA VAL A 22 9.89 11.44 14.69
C VAL A 22 9.32 12.11 15.94
N MET A 23 8.28 11.54 16.55
CA MET A 23 7.67 12.08 17.77
C MET A 23 8.67 12.07 18.95
N LYS A 24 9.44 11.01 19.12
CA LYS A 24 10.51 10.95 20.15
C LYS A 24 11.57 12.02 19.95
N ALA A 25 12.02 12.23 18.72
CA ALA A 25 12.99 13.27 18.41
C ALA A 25 12.48 14.68 18.75
N TRP A 26 11.21 14.94 18.50
CA TRP A 26 10.58 16.21 18.89
C TRP A 26 10.41 16.36 20.39
N LYS A 27 10.03 15.30 21.12
CA LYS A 27 9.94 15.32 22.58
C LYS A 27 11.31 15.61 23.19
N ALA A 28 12.37 14.94 22.73
CA ALA A 28 13.73 15.20 23.18
C ALA A 28 14.19 16.63 22.88
N TYR A 29 13.78 17.20 21.74
CA TYR A 29 14.04 18.60 21.42
C TYR A 29 13.33 19.55 22.42
N GLN A 30 12.06 19.32 22.76
CA GLN A 30 11.33 20.11 23.76
C GLN A 30 11.98 20.02 25.14
N GLU A 31 12.35 18.82 25.58
CA GLU A 31 13.04 18.59 26.85
C GLU A 31 14.40 19.32 26.89
N ALA A 32 15.12 19.37 25.76
CA ALA A 32 16.38 20.11 25.66
C ALA A 32 16.16 21.63 25.75
N LEU A 33 15.07 22.17 25.14
CA LEU A 33 14.73 23.58 25.28
C LEU A 33 14.30 23.92 26.70
N ASP A 34 13.52 23.07 27.34
CA ASP A 34 13.08 23.26 28.72
C ASP A 34 14.29 23.28 29.69
N ALA A 35 15.33 22.48 29.41
CA ALA A 35 16.57 22.47 30.19
C ALA A 35 17.40 23.75 30.04
N LEU A 36 17.23 24.54 28.97
CA LEU A 36 17.87 25.85 28.82
C LEU A 36 17.26 26.91 29.75
N GLY A 37 16.06 26.67 30.28
CA GLY A 37 15.37 27.51 31.25
C GLY A 37 15.06 28.93 30.75
N ASP A 38 15.07 29.91 31.66
CA ASP A 38 14.68 31.30 31.39
C ASP A 38 15.80 32.12 30.71
N THR A 39 16.72 31.48 30.00
CA THR A 39 17.83 32.14 29.30
C THR A 39 17.43 32.65 27.89
N GLN A 40 16.16 32.68 27.58
CA GLN A 40 15.66 33.14 26.29
C GLN A 40 16.22 34.53 25.90
N GLY A 41 16.65 34.64 24.63
CA GLY A 41 17.24 35.86 24.09
C GLY A 41 18.76 35.99 24.29
N THR A 42 19.39 35.12 25.06
CA THR A 42 20.86 35.06 25.19
C THR A 42 21.51 34.25 24.06
N ASP A 43 22.77 34.48 23.81
CA ASP A 43 23.51 33.66 22.83
C ASP A 43 23.62 32.22 23.29
N TYR A 44 23.75 31.96 24.62
CA TYR A 44 23.69 30.62 25.20
C TYR A 44 22.41 29.86 24.82
N TYR A 45 21.24 30.52 24.88
CA TYR A 45 19.99 29.91 24.48
C TYR A 45 19.96 29.60 22.98
N LYS A 46 20.42 30.53 22.14
CA LYS A 46 20.44 30.35 20.67
C LYS A 46 21.35 29.20 20.27
N ASP A 47 22.52 29.11 20.85
CA ASP A 47 23.46 28.02 20.58
C ASP A 47 22.90 26.68 21.06
N GLY A 48 22.25 26.63 22.22
CA GLY A 48 21.60 25.45 22.77
C GLY A 48 20.41 25.02 21.91
N GLU A 49 19.55 25.96 21.48
CA GLU A 49 18.43 25.68 20.59
C GLU A 49 18.91 25.16 19.23
N GLN A 50 19.95 25.75 18.65
CA GLN A 50 20.53 25.29 17.39
C GLN A 50 21.11 23.88 17.51
N ALA A 51 21.82 23.57 18.60
CA ALA A 51 22.36 22.23 18.86
C ALA A 51 21.27 21.19 19.05
N ALA A 52 20.20 21.53 19.79
CA ALA A 52 19.05 20.67 20.00
C ALA A 52 18.29 20.41 18.68
N ALA A 53 18.11 21.45 17.86
CA ALA A 53 17.47 21.32 16.54
C ALA A 53 18.30 20.45 15.60
N ALA A 54 19.61 20.59 15.56
CA ALA A 54 20.51 19.74 14.77
C ALA A 54 20.43 18.28 15.20
N THR A 55 20.37 18.02 16.52
CA THR A 55 20.22 16.67 17.08
C THR A 55 18.88 16.04 16.67
N ARG A 56 17.79 16.78 16.78
CA ARG A 56 16.45 16.35 16.34
C ARG A 56 16.45 15.99 14.84
N ASP A 57 16.98 16.87 14.01
CA ASP A 57 16.96 16.70 12.55
C ASP A 57 17.84 15.53 12.11
N ALA A 58 18.99 15.32 12.78
CA ALA A 58 19.82 14.15 12.57
C ALA A 58 19.10 12.84 12.94
N ALA A 59 18.39 12.82 14.09
CA ALA A 59 17.62 11.65 14.53
C ALA A 59 16.48 11.32 13.56
N ILE A 60 15.75 12.34 13.08
CA ILE A 60 14.67 12.15 12.08
C ILE A 60 15.24 11.64 10.75
N THR A 61 16.38 12.18 10.31
CA THR A 61 17.04 11.75 9.07
C THR A 61 17.53 10.31 9.17
N ALA A 62 18.11 9.91 10.28
CA ALA A 62 18.54 8.53 10.53
C ALA A 62 17.34 7.57 10.53
N ALA A 63 16.27 7.91 11.24
CA ALA A 63 15.05 7.10 11.27
C ALA A 63 14.44 6.95 9.87
N ARG A 64 14.42 8.02 9.07
CA ARG A 64 13.97 8.00 7.69
C ARG A 64 14.79 7.06 6.81
N SER A 65 16.11 7.16 6.89
CA SER A 65 17.01 6.31 6.10
C SER A 65 16.82 4.84 6.43
N ALA A 66 16.74 4.49 7.73
CA ALA A 66 16.51 3.12 8.18
C ALA A 66 15.15 2.57 7.70
N ALA A 67 14.09 3.38 7.75
CA ALA A 67 12.77 2.96 7.26
C ALA A 67 12.78 2.74 5.74
N ILE A 68 13.40 3.65 4.97
CA ILE A 68 13.51 3.52 3.50
C ILE A 68 14.29 2.26 3.11
N GLU A 69 15.39 1.97 3.80
CA GLU A 69 16.20 0.78 3.52
C GLU A 69 15.38 -0.51 3.67
N LYS A 70 14.66 -0.65 4.78
CA LYS A 70 13.79 -1.82 5.01
C LYS A 70 12.63 -1.89 4.01
N LEU A 71 11.97 -0.77 3.72
CA LEU A 71 10.86 -0.74 2.77
C LEU A 71 11.33 -1.10 1.36
N ASN A 72 12.52 -0.65 0.94
CA ASN A 72 13.10 -1.03 -0.34
C ASN A 72 13.39 -2.53 -0.41
N MET A 73 14.00 -3.10 0.63
CA MET A 73 14.25 -4.53 0.72
C MET A 73 12.95 -5.34 0.59
N TRP A 74 11.90 -4.95 1.29
CA TRP A 74 10.60 -5.63 1.19
C TRP A 74 9.92 -5.42 -0.16
N THR A 75 10.09 -4.25 -0.78
CA THR A 75 9.59 -3.99 -2.14
C THR A 75 10.25 -4.93 -3.16
N GLU A 76 11.56 -5.12 -3.08
CA GLU A 76 12.29 -6.04 -3.94
C GLU A 76 11.80 -7.48 -3.76
N HIS A 77 11.61 -7.94 -2.53
CA HIS A 77 11.05 -9.26 -2.26
C HIS A 77 9.62 -9.43 -2.81
N MET A 78 8.78 -8.43 -2.66
CA MET A 78 7.43 -8.49 -3.23
C MET A 78 7.45 -8.54 -4.76
N GLN A 79 8.31 -7.76 -5.40
CA GLN A 79 8.48 -7.79 -6.86
C GLN A 79 9.01 -9.14 -7.34
N GLU A 80 9.98 -9.71 -6.62
CA GLU A 80 10.47 -11.05 -6.90
C GLU A 80 9.36 -12.09 -6.76
N ASN A 81 8.57 -12.05 -5.69
CA ASN A 81 7.45 -12.96 -5.49
C ASN A 81 6.37 -12.78 -6.55
N ALA A 82 6.04 -11.53 -6.92
CA ALA A 82 5.12 -11.25 -8.02
C ALA A 82 5.61 -11.84 -9.35
N SER A 83 6.91 -11.77 -9.63
CA SER A 83 7.50 -12.33 -10.85
C SER A 83 7.40 -13.85 -10.95
N LYS A 84 7.34 -14.54 -9.81
CA LYS A 84 7.21 -16.02 -9.72
C LYS A 84 5.78 -16.50 -9.94
N ILE A 85 4.79 -15.62 -9.94
CA ILE A 85 3.39 -15.97 -10.19
C ILE A 85 3.30 -16.44 -11.64
N LYS A 86 2.92 -17.71 -11.80
CA LYS A 86 2.69 -18.29 -13.12
C LYS A 86 1.35 -17.78 -13.65
N THR A 87 1.36 -17.28 -14.87
CA THR A 87 0.11 -17.07 -15.59
C THR A 87 -0.46 -18.44 -15.93
N PRO A 88 -1.65 -18.79 -15.46
CA PRO A 88 -2.27 -20.06 -15.83
C PRO A 88 -2.42 -20.12 -17.36
N ALA A 89 -2.11 -21.26 -17.95
CA ALA A 89 -2.38 -21.48 -19.37
C ALA A 89 -3.87 -21.66 -19.55
N ILE A 90 -4.43 -21.03 -20.58
CA ILE A 90 -5.81 -21.26 -20.98
C ILE A 90 -5.95 -22.67 -21.55
N THR A 91 -6.99 -23.40 -21.18
CA THR A 91 -7.31 -24.70 -21.79
C THR A 91 -7.87 -24.51 -23.20
N GLU A 92 -7.81 -25.59 -24.01
CA GLU A 92 -8.37 -25.52 -25.36
C GLU A 92 -9.89 -25.30 -25.34
N ASP A 93 -10.58 -25.89 -24.38
CA ASP A 93 -12.03 -25.72 -24.20
C ASP A 93 -12.36 -24.32 -23.68
N GLY A 94 -11.59 -23.78 -22.72
CA GLY A 94 -11.73 -22.41 -22.26
C GLY A 94 -11.53 -21.39 -23.38
N LEU A 95 -10.52 -21.59 -24.21
CA LEU A 95 -10.27 -20.72 -25.37
C LEU A 95 -11.44 -20.77 -26.37
N ARG A 96 -11.99 -21.96 -26.67
CA ARG A 96 -13.14 -22.13 -27.56
C ARG A 96 -14.37 -21.38 -27.05
N VAL A 97 -14.67 -21.48 -25.75
CA VAL A 97 -15.81 -20.80 -25.14
C VAL A 97 -15.66 -19.28 -25.24
N VAL A 98 -14.49 -18.75 -24.89
CA VAL A 98 -14.22 -17.29 -24.95
C VAL A 98 -14.27 -16.78 -26.39
N GLN A 99 -13.71 -17.53 -27.36
CA GLN A 99 -13.75 -17.19 -28.78
C GLN A 99 -15.20 -17.18 -29.30
N ALA A 100 -15.99 -18.21 -29.00
CA ALA A 100 -17.40 -18.28 -29.40
C ALA A 100 -18.19 -17.09 -28.87
N LEU A 101 -17.95 -16.71 -27.61
CA LEU A 101 -18.61 -15.55 -27.01
C LEU A 101 -18.14 -14.23 -27.63
N THR A 102 -16.86 -14.12 -27.96
CA THR A 102 -16.31 -12.94 -28.66
C THR A 102 -16.93 -12.79 -30.07
N MET A 103 -17.08 -13.88 -30.79
CA MET A 103 -17.77 -13.87 -32.07
C MET A 103 -19.24 -13.48 -31.91
N LYS A 104 -19.93 -14.00 -30.90
CA LYS A 104 -21.32 -13.65 -30.58
C LYS A 104 -21.45 -12.15 -30.27
N ALA A 105 -20.46 -11.57 -29.53
CA ALA A 105 -20.39 -10.15 -29.23
C ALA A 105 -20.20 -9.24 -30.46
N GLY A 106 -19.71 -9.77 -31.56
CA GLY A 106 -19.64 -9.09 -32.86
C GLY A 106 -20.95 -9.13 -33.67
N LEU A 107 -21.82 -10.05 -33.34
CA LEU A 107 -23.08 -10.26 -34.06
C LEU A 107 -24.31 -9.65 -33.34
N ARG A 108 -24.28 -9.61 -32.02
CA ARG A 108 -25.33 -9.07 -31.16
C ARG A 108 -24.80 -8.62 -29.82
N GLU A 109 -25.56 -7.84 -29.07
CA GLU A 109 -25.24 -7.51 -27.68
C GLU A 109 -25.23 -8.78 -26.82
N LEU A 110 -24.21 -8.90 -25.96
CA LEU A 110 -24.11 -9.96 -24.96
C LEU A 110 -24.99 -9.61 -23.77
N THR A 111 -25.67 -10.63 -23.26
CA THR A 111 -26.46 -10.53 -22.03
C THR A 111 -25.66 -11.05 -20.83
N ARG A 112 -26.16 -10.78 -19.62
CA ARG A 112 -25.63 -11.35 -18.38
C ARG A 112 -25.70 -12.89 -18.41
N ASP A 113 -26.76 -13.45 -18.96
CA ASP A 113 -26.94 -14.90 -19.02
C ASP A 113 -25.93 -15.55 -19.99
N ASP A 114 -25.57 -14.88 -21.08
CA ASP A 114 -24.49 -15.34 -21.97
C ASP A 114 -23.16 -15.49 -21.23
N ILE A 115 -22.86 -14.53 -20.35
CA ILE A 115 -21.65 -14.57 -19.52
C ILE A 115 -21.75 -15.65 -18.44
N ALA A 116 -22.90 -15.80 -17.79
CA ALA A 116 -23.11 -16.79 -16.75
C ALA A 116 -23.00 -18.23 -17.29
N ASP A 117 -23.58 -18.52 -18.44
CA ASP A 117 -23.51 -19.82 -19.11
C ASP A 117 -22.06 -20.16 -19.51
N ALA A 118 -21.36 -19.18 -20.07
CA ALA A 118 -19.95 -19.34 -20.40
C ALA A 118 -19.08 -19.58 -19.14
N ALA A 119 -19.29 -18.80 -18.07
CA ALA A 119 -18.56 -18.96 -16.82
C ALA A 119 -18.77 -20.35 -16.20
N ALA A 120 -20.00 -20.85 -16.20
CA ALA A 120 -20.30 -22.20 -15.71
C ALA A 120 -19.59 -23.30 -16.54
N THR A 121 -19.34 -23.06 -17.82
CA THR A 121 -18.65 -24.01 -18.69
C THR A 121 -17.13 -24.04 -18.45
N ILE A 122 -16.55 -22.94 -18.00
CA ILE A 122 -15.09 -22.75 -17.81
C ILE A 122 -14.71 -22.56 -16.35
N GLU A 123 -15.51 -23.06 -15.41
CA GLU A 123 -15.34 -22.84 -13.96
C GLU A 123 -13.92 -23.24 -13.49
N ASP A 124 -13.36 -24.30 -14.05
CA ASP A 124 -12.03 -24.81 -13.71
C ASP A 124 -10.87 -24.17 -14.50
N ASP A 125 -11.15 -23.17 -15.35
CA ASP A 125 -10.13 -22.49 -16.16
C ASP A 125 -9.97 -21.00 -15.76
N PRO A 126 -9.06 -20.70 -14.82
CA PRO A 126 -8.85 -19.33 -14.35
C PRO A 126 -8.44 -18.36 -15.46
N ALA A 127 -7.69 -18.82 -16.47
CA ALA A 127 -7.25 -17.96 -17.57
C ALA A 127 -8.41 -17.62 -18.50
N ALA A 128 -9.27 -18.59 -18.81
CA ALA A 128 -10.49 -18.33 -19.57
C ALA A 128 -11.48 -17.43 -18.81
N MET A 129 -11.61 -17.64 -17.49
CA MET A 129 -12.41 -16.75 -16.62
C MET A 129 -11.93 -15.31 -16.66
N ASP A 130 -10.62 -15.08 -16.63
CA ASP A 130 -10.05 -13.73 -16.71
C ASP A 130 -10.37 -13.08 -18.07
N MET A 131 -10.22 -13.81 -19.17
CA MET A 131 -10.58 -13.31 -20.49
C MET A 131 -12.09 -13.01 -20.61
N LEU A 132 -12.93 -13.84 -20.00
CA LEU A 132 -14.37 -13.62 -19.95
C LEU A 132 -14.73 -12.35 -19.16
N ARG A 133 -14.02 -12.09 -18.08
CA ARG A 133 -14.16 -10.87 -17.28
C ARG A 133 -13.78 -9.64 -18.08
N ASP A 134 -12.66 -9.69 -18.79
CA ASP A 134 -12.18 -8.60 -19.64
C ASP A 134 -13.19 -8.31 -20.78
N LEU A 135 -13.75 -9.36 -21.39
CA LEU A 135 -14.81 -9.24 -22.40
C LEU A 135 -16.07 -8.59 -21.82
N ALA A 136 -16.53 -9.03 -20.64
CA ALA A 136 -17.68 -8.46 -19.97
C ALA A 136 -17.49 -6.98 -19.63
N SER A 137 -16.27 -6.62 -19.15
CA SER A 137 -15.91 -5.23 -18.88
C SER A 137 -15.90 -4.38 -20.15
N ALA A 138 -15.26 -4.86 -21.22
CA ALA A 138 -15.20 -4.16 -22.51
C ALA A 138 -16.58 -3.95 -23.14
N LYS A 139 -17.56 -4.82 -22.84
CA LYS A 139 -18.94 -4.74 -23.29
C LYS A 139 -19.88 -4.08 -22.28
N HIS A 140 -19.34 -3.53 -21.17
CA HIS A 140 -20.10 -2.85 -20.12
C HIS A 140 -21.24 -3.69 -19.52
N ILE A 141 -21.05 -5.02 -19.42
CA ILE A 141 -22.04 -5.93 -18.83
C ILE A 141 -21.95 -5.85 -17.32
N THR A 142 -22.98 -5.31 -16.67
CA THR A 142 -23.04 -5.13 -15.23
C THR A 142 -23.58 -6.36 -14.50
N GLY A 143 -23.28 -6.49 -13.20
CA GLY A 143 -23.83 -7.54 -12.35
C GLY A 143 -23.23 -8.95 -12.53
N VAL A 144 -22.12 -9.07 -13.27
CA VAL A 144 -21.42 -10.35 -13.51
C VAL A 144 -20.21 -10.59 -12.60
N LEU A 145 -19.79 -9.62 -11.82
CA LEU A 145 -18.61 -9.72 -10.96
C LEU A 145 -18.68 -10.86 -9.92
N GLY A 146 -19.90 -11.17 -9.42
CA GLY A 146 -20.12 -12.29 -8.52
C GLY A 146 -20.08 -13.67 -9.19
N ILE A 147 -20.27 -13.71 -10.53
CA ILE A 147 -20.24 -14.92 -11.34
C ILE A 147 -18.81 -15.20 -11.80
N LEU A 148 -18.08 -14.14 -12.16
CA LEU A 148 -16.69 -14.20 -12.62
C LEU A 148 -15.75 -14.06 -11.43
N HIS A 149 -15.87 -14.97 -10.46
CA HIS A 149 -15.03 -14.94 -9.26
C HIS A 149 -13.57 -15.27 -9.64
N ARG A 150 -12.64 -14.46 -9.14
CA ARG A 150 -11.22 -14.64 -9.36
C ARG A 150 -10.59 -15.21 -8.09
N GLU A 151 -10.20 -16.48 -8.12
CA GLU A 151 -9.55 -17.12 -6.98
C GLU A 151 -8.05 -16.79 -6.90
N ALA A 152 -7.40 -16.60 -8.04
CA ALA A 152 -5.95 -16.39 -8.10
C ALA A 152 -5.59 -14.95 -8.49
N VAL A 153 -4.62 -14.37 -7.80
CA VAL A 153 -4.04 -13.07 -8.13
C VAL A 153 -3.09 -13.24 -9.33
N THR A 154 -3.28 -12.44 -10.37
CA THR A 154 -2.38 -12.43 -11.53
C THR A 154 -1.07 -11.73 -11.21
N ARG A 155 -0.02 -12.02 -12.01
CA ARG A 155 1.26 -11.31 -11.92
C ARG A 155 1.09 -9.79 -12.01
N GLN A 156 0.25 -9.31 -12.93
CA GLN A 156 -0.01 -7.88 -13.08
C GLN A 156 -0.60 -7.29 -11.80
N GLN A 157 -1.64 -7.91 -11.25
CA GLN A 157 -2.27 -7.46 -10.01
C GLN A 157 -1.31 -7.48 -8.81
N ALA A 158 -0.47 -8.50 -8.70
CA ALA A 158 0.54 -8.57 -7.66
C ALA A 158 1.59 -7.45 -7.81
N THR A 159 2.00 -7.14 -9.04
CA THR A 159 2.91 -6.03 -9.34
C THR A 159 2.28 -4.67 -9.02
N GLU A 160 1.02 -4.48 -9.38
CA GLU A 160 0.25 -3.27 -9.06
C GLU A 160 0.08 -3.10 -7.55
N ALA A 161 -0.18 -4.20 -6.82
CA ALA A 161 -0.30 -4.19 -5.37
C ALA A 161 1.03 -3.79 -4.69
N ALA A 162 2.16 -4.36 -5.13
CA ALA A 162 3.47 -3.98 -4.63
C ALA A 162 3.78 -2.50 -4.91
N ALA A 163 3.48 -2.01 -6.11
CA ALA A 163 3.65 -0.61 -6.47
C ALA A 163 2.75 0.33 -5.66
N ALA A 164 1.51 -0.07 -5.38
CA ALA A 164 0.58 0.70 -4.56
C ALA A 164 1.08 0.81 -3.11
N LEU A 165 1.55 -0.30 -2.53
CA LEU A 165 2.09 -0.32 -1.17
C LEU A 165 3.34 0.55 -1.05
N THR A 166 4.23 0.49 -2.04
CA THR A 166 5.43 1.34 -2.10
C THR A 166 5.08 2.82 -2.18
N ARG A 167 4.09 3.20 -3.01
CA ARG A 167 3.61 4.59 -3.10
C ARG A 167 2.99 5.06 -1.80
N TRP A 168 2.17 4.22 -1.15
CA TRP A 168 1.61 4.53 0.16
C TRP A 168 2.70 4.79 1.20
N ALA A 169 3.70 3.89 1.30
CA ALA A 169 4.81 4.04 2.22
C ALA A 169 5.61 5.33 1.95
N SER A 170 5.89 5.63 0.69
CA SER A 170 6.57 6.87 0.28
C SER A 170 5.79 8.12 0.69
N ASN A 171 4.46 8.09 0.53
CA ASN A 171 3.60 9.19 0.96
C ASN A 171 3.66 9.41 2.47
N VAL A 172 3.65 8.33 3.27
CA VAL A 172 3.75 8.43 4.73
C VAL A 172 5.11 8.98 5.16
N ILE A 173 6.21 8.45 4.61
CA ILE A 173 7.57 8.92 4.94
C ILE A 173 7.79 10.38 4.54
N SER A 174 7.18 10.82 3.45
CA SER A 174 7.29 12.18 2.93
C SER A 174 6.26 13.14 3.55
N ALA A 175 5.43 12.69 4.48
CA ALA A 175 4.48 13.54 5.16
C ALA A 175 5.21 14.63 5.98
N ARG A 176 4.74 15.87 5.87
CA ARG A 176 5.34 17.01 6.56
C ARG A 176 4.98 17.08 8.04
N ARG A 177 3.83 16.52 8.41
CA ARG A 177 3.33 16.52 9.79
C ARG A 177 2.80 15.15 10.18
N PHE A 178 3.12 14.75 11.39
CA PHE A 178 2.51 13.63 12.07
C PHE A 178 1.69 14.13 13.24
N TYR A 179 0.56 13.49 13.48
CA TYR A 179 -0.34 13.84 14.56
C TYR A 179 -0.34 12.75 15.62
N ASP A 180 -0.18 13.14 16.87
CA ASP A 180 -0.39 12.27 18.03
C ASP A 180 -1.83 12.44 18.52
N SER A 181 -2.67 11.45 18.21
CA SER A 181 -4.07 11.43 18.63
C SER A 181 -4.27 10.95 20.08
N SER A 182 -3.22 10.48 20.74
CA SER A 182 -3.26 10.02 22.14
C SER A 182 -3.29 11.17 23.15
N VAL A 183 -3.08 12.41 22.69
CA VAL A 183 -3.09 13.63 23.53
C VAL A 183 -4.36 14.40 23.26
N ASP A 184 -5.06 14.87 24.32
CA ASP A 184 -6.34 15.59 24.25
C ASP A 184 -6.39 16.77 23.27
N ARG A 185 -5.26 17.33 22.87
CA ARG A 185 -5.13 18.45 21.94
C ARG A 185 -4.53 18.11 20.59
N CYS A 186 -4.42 16.83 20.24
CA CYS A 186 -3.87 16.37 18.94
C CYS A 186 -2.59 17.13 18.54
N GLN A 187 -1.48 16.81 19.18
CA GLN A 187 -0.20 17.46 18.93
C GLN A 187 0.32 17.10 17.54
N ALA A 188 0.73 18.11 16.76
CA ALA A 188 1.36 17.91 15.46
C ALA A 188 2.88 17.95 15.57
N TYR A 189 3.55 16.95 15.00
CA TYR A 189 4.99 16.87 14.89
C TYR A 189 5.42 17.14 13.45
N TYR A 190 6.34 18.06 13.29
CA TYR A 190 6.83 18.49 11.99
C TYR A 190 7.97 17.56 11.52
N ASN A 191 7.90 17.17 10.24
CA ASN A 191 8.97 16.41 9.59
C ASN A 191 9.73 17.36 8.65
N PRO A 192 10.99 17.76 8.98
CA PRO A 192 11.75 18.72 8.18
C PRO A 192 12.07 18.21 6.76
N ASN A 193 12.06 16.88 6.57
CA ASN A 193 12.31 16.23 5.27
C ASN A 193 11.03 15.99 4.46
N GLY A 194 9.87 16.46 4.93
CA GLY A 194 8.58 16.24 4.27
C GLY A 194 8.23 17.29 3.23
N TYR A 195 7.49 16.89 2.23
CA TYR A 195 6.99 17.76 1.16
C TYR A 195 5.55 18.23 1.44
N GLU A 196 5.26 19.47 1.16
CA GLU A 196 3.96 20.08 1.47
C GLU A 196 2.79 19.47 0.68
N THR A 197 3.02 19.15 -0.57
CA THR A 197 2.02 18.54 -1.47
C THR A 197 1.56 17.16 -1.04
N LEU A 198 2.41 16.39 -0.36
CA LEU A 198 2.08 15.05 0.14
C LEU A 198 1.40 15.09 1.52
N ASN A 199 1.51 16.20 2.23
CA ASN A 199 0.86 16.41 3.51
C ASN A 199 -0.65 16.33 3.48
N VAL A 200 -1.25 16.81 2.40
CA VAL A 200 -2.70 16.78 2.27
C VAL A 200 -3.19 15.32 2.23
N ALA A 201 -2.43 14.43 1.60
CA ALA A 201 -2.73 13.00 1.60
C ALA A 201 -2.38 12.34 2.95
N ALA A 202 -1.24 12.62 3.54
CA ALA A 202 -0.79 12.01 4.79
C ALA A 202 -1.46 12.60 6.04
N GLY A 203 -1.73 13.90 6.07
CA GLY A 203 -2.52 14.52 7.14
C GLY A 203 -3.99 14.12 7.11
N ARG A 204 -4.53 13.78 5.95
CA ARG A 204 -5.85 13.17 5.78
C ARG A 204 -5.85 11.68 6.13
N TYR A 205 -4.71 11.01 6.03
CA TYR A 205 -4.59 9.60 6.39
C TYR A 205 -5.03 9.34 7.83
N ASP A 206 -4.57 10.13 8.78
CA ASP A 206 -4.94 9.96 10.19
C ASP A 206 -6.41 10.34 10.50
N ARG A 207 -7.08 11.10 9.64
CA ARG A 207 -8.42 11.63 9.90
C ARG A 207 -9.51 11.20 8.92
N SER A 208 -9.15 10.90 7.67
CA SER A 208 -10.14 10.67 6.60
C SER A 208 -10.11 9.27 6.00
N PHE A 209 -9.11 8.45 6.29
CA PHE A 209 -9.07 7.06 5.85
C PHE A 209 -9.39 6.16 7.03
N SER A 210 -10.52 5.49 6.96
CA SER A 210 -10.98 4.54 7.99
C SER A 210 -10.13 3.27 8.02
N SER A 211 -9.37 3.00 6.95
CA SER A 211 -8.47 1.85 6.87
C SER A 211 -7.36 2.06 5.83
N ASP A 212 -6.24 1.33 6.01
CA ASP A 212 -5.16 1.27 5.02
C ASP A 212 -5.66 0.77 3.67
N ALA A 213 -6.69 -0.09 3.67
CA ALA A 213 -7.33 -0.60 2.47
C ALA A 213 -7.92 0.51 1.61
N GLU A 214 -8.60 1.49 2.21
CA GLU A 214 -9.16 2.63 1.47
C GLU A 214 -8.08 3.51 0.86
N MET A 215 -7.00 3.74 1.61
CA MET A 215 -5.87 4.52 1.10
C MET A 215 -5.16 3.82 -0.06
N LEU A 216 -4.87 2.54 0.10
CA LEU A 216 -4.25 1.74 -0.96
C LEU A 216 -5.13 1.66 -2.19
N GLN A 217 -6.45 1.52 -2.02
CA GLN A 217 -7.41 1.53 -3.12
C GLN A 217 -7.39 2.87 -3.88
N ARG A 218 -7.37 4.00 -3.18
CA ARG A 218 -7.27 5.32 -3.83
C ARG A 218 -5.97 5.51 -4.62
N ILE A 219 -4.88 4.91 -4.15
CA ILE A 219 -3.59 4.95 -4.84
C ILE A 219 -3.56 3.99 -6.03
N ALA A 220 -4.19 2.83 -5.92
CA ALA A 220 -4.19 1.78 -6.93
C ALA A 220 -5.35 1.87 -7.94
N GLY A 221 -6.40 2.66 -7.65
CA GLY A 221 -7.64 2.71 -8.44
C GLY A 221 -8.63 1.60 -8.05
N ASP A 222 -9.48 1.14 -8.98
CA ASP A 222 -10.65 0.29 -8.69
C ASP A 222 -10.36 -1.18 -8.32
N SER A 223 -9.09 -1.56 -8.12
CA SER A 223 -8.67 -2.96 -7.92
C SER A 223 -8.62 -3.38 -6.45
N ARG A 224 -9.69 -3.17 -5.67
CA ARG A 224 -9.67 -3.41 -4.20
C ARG A 224 -9.43 -4.88 -3.82
N GLU A 225 -10.25 -5.81 -4.32
CA GLU A 225 -10.17 -7.22 -3.91
C GLU A 225 -8.87 -7.91 -4.32
N PRO A 226 -8.43 -7.83 -5.58
CA PRO A 226 -7.16 -8.39 -5.98
C PRO A 226 -5.97 -7.77 -5.26
N LEU A 227 -6.02 -6.45 -5.02
CA LEU A 227 -5.00 -5.74 -4.26
C LEU A 227 -4.88 -6.31 -2.83
N MET A 228 -5.99 -6.43 -2.12
CA MET A 228 -5.99 -6.92 -0.73
C MET A 228 -5.60 -8.40 -0.65
N THR A 229 -6.02 -9.23 -1.60
CA THR A 229 -5.61 -10.64 -1.68
C THR A 229 -4.10 -10.76 -1.87
N ALA A 230 -3.52 -9.97 -2.78
CA ALA A 230 -2.08 -9.95 -2.99
C ALA A 230 -1.32 -9.51 -1.72
N LEU A 231 -1.77 -8.43 -1.07
CA LEU A 231 -1.12 -7.88 0.13
C LEU A 231 -1.26 -8.77 1.37
N ASN A 232 -2.34 -9.55 1.47
CA ASN A 232 -2.59 -10.42 2.63
C ASN A 232 -2.07 -11.86 2.45
N GLY A 233 -1.68 -12.28 1.27
CA GLY A 233 -1.27 -13.66 1.06
C GLY A 233 -0.19 -13.84 -0.01
N THR A 234 -0.50 -13.47 -1.24
CA THR A 234 0.32 -13.84 -2.41
C THR A 234 1.73 -13.24 -2.38
N LEU A 235 1.89 -12.05 -1.78
CA LEU A 235 3.15 -11.33 -1.66
C LEU A 235 3.81 -11.48 -0.29
N CYS A 236 3.55 -12.57 0.45
CA CYS A 236 4.16 -12.81 1.75
C CYS A 236 5.68 -12.69 1.70
N ILE A 237 6.22 -11.94 2.65
CA ILE A 237 7.66 -11.73 2.81
C ILE A 237 8.14 -12.76 3.83
N GLN A 238 9.07 -13.62 3.42
CA GLN A 238 9.78 -14.48 4.36
C GLN A 238 10.84 -13.66 5.08
N ILE A 239 10.67 -13.49 6.38
CA ILE A 239 11.74 -12.96 7.22
C ILE A 239 12.73 -14.11 7.39
N ARG A 240 13.93 -13.97 6.85
CA ARG A 240 15.03 -14.84 7.22
C ARG A 240 15.46 -14.46 8.63
N ASP A 241 15.53 -15.46 9.52
CA ASP A 241 15.97 -15.29 10.92
C ASP A 241 17.48 -14.89 11.03
N ASP A 242 18.12 -14.57 9.91
CA ASP A 242 19.55 -14.30 9.78
C ASP A 242 19.91 -12.79 9.76
N MET A 243 18.98 -11.92 10.22
CA MET A 243 19.28 -10.49 10.41
C MET A 243 19.23 -10.07 11.87
#